data_72ac1e5d09ded87c407e9b50f2b00a47
#
_entry.id   72ac1e5d09ded87c407e9b50f2b00a47
#
_cell.length_a   1.000
_cell.length_b   1.000
_cell.length_c   1.000
_cell.angle_alpha   90.00
_cell.angle_beta   90.00
_cell.angle_gamma   90.00
#
_symmetry.space_group_name_H-M   'P 1'
#
loop_
_entity.id
_entity.type
_entity.pdbx_description
1 polymer ?
#
loop_
_entity_poly.entity_id
_entity_poly.type
_entity_poly.pdbx_seq_one_letter_code
_entity_poly.pdbx_strand_id
1 'polypeptide(L)'
;PIGALFHVPHGISNAMLLPAVLEYSKDACVPRLAKLGEFFVENKGSYSENELADITIQSIKDLCRKMSITNLRDYGIEEEAFYRSLDKMATDALASGSPANNPKVPSFEELKDLYKVVYDYKF
;
A
#
# COMPACT_ATOMS: atom_id res chain seq x y z
N PRO A 1 -7.34 9.48 5.55
CA PRO A 1 -7.33 10.89 5.05
C PRO A 1 -7.72 11.03 3.57
N ILE A 2 -7.30 10.10 2.71
CA ILE A 2 -7.62 10.17 1.26
C ILE A 2 -9.13 10.16 1.04
N GLY A 3 -9.84 9.24 1.68
CA GLY A 3 -11.28 9.14 1.54
C GLY A 3 -12.01 10.39 1.99
N ALA A 4 -11.58 10.95 3.12
CA ALA A 4 -12.20 12.15 3.68
C ALA A 4 -11.93 13.40 2.85
N LEU A 5 -10.70 13.57 2.34
CA LEU A 5 -10.31 14.77 1.61
C LEU A 5 -10.75 14.74 0.14
N PHE A 6 -10.76 13.58 -0.49
CA PHE A 6 -10.99 13.45 -1.93
C PHE A 6 -12.22 12.62 -2.28
N HIS A 7 -13.05 12.30 -1.30
CA HIS A 7 -14.32 11.56 -1.49
C HIS A 7 -14.13 10.20 -2.18
N VAL A 8 -13.04 9.51 -1.88
CA VAL A 8 -12.81 8.16 -2.39
C VAL A 8 -13.47 7.15 -1.43
N PRO A 9 -14.29 6.22 -1.93
CA PRO A 9 -14.88 5.19 -1.07
C PRO A 9 -13.81 4.43 -0.27
N HIS A 10 -14.10 4.12 0.98
CA HIS A 10 -13.13 3.54 1.92
C HIS A 10 -12.48 2.25 1.39
N GLY A 11 -13.26 1.33 0.86
CA GLY A 11 -12.75 0.07 0.32
C GLY A 11 -11.81 0.28 -0.87
N ILE A 12 -12.14 1.22 -1.74
CA ILE A 12 -11.29 1.56 -2.89
C ILE A 12 -10.01 2.23 -2.42
N SER A 13 -10.10 3.15 -1.45
CA SER A 13 -8.91 3.79 -0.86
C SER A 13 -7.95 2.76 -0.29
N ASN A 14 -8.47 1.79 0.46
CA ASN A 14 -7.65 0.72 1.03
C ASN A 14 -6.98 -0.12 -0.06
N ALA A 15 -7.71 -0.46 -1.11
CA ALA A 15 -7.15 -1.24 -2.22
C ALA A 15 -6.05 -0.48 -2.96
N MET A 16 -6.21 0.82 -3.15
CA MET A 16 -5.22 1.67 -3.78
C MET A 16 -3.91 1.76 -2.98
N LEU A 17 -4.03 1.73 -1.65
CA LEU A 17 -2.88 1.88 -0.75
C LEU A 17 -2.17 0.57 -0.47
N LEU A 18 -2.89 -0.55 -0.50
CA LEU A 18 -2.41 -1.83 0.02
C LEU A 18 -1.08 -2.31 -0.57
N PRO A 19 -0.90 -2.38 -1.90
CA PRO A 19 0.37 -2.88 -2.44
C PRO A 19 1.57 -2.03 -2.03
N ALA A 20 1.45 -0.71 -2.05
CA ALA A 20 2.53 0.19 -1.67
C ALA A 20 2.89 0.04 -0.18
N VAL A 21 1.88 -0.10 0.68
CA VAL A 21 2.09 -0.31 2.12
C VAL A 21 2.77 -1.67 2.38
N LEU A 22 2.39 -2.70 1.65
CA LEU A 22 3.02 -4.03 1.77
C LEU A 22 4.48 -3.98 1.31
N GLU A 23 4.78 -3.30 0.21
CA GLU A 23 6.15 -3.13 -0.26
C GLU A 23 7.00 -2.37 0.76
N TYR A 24 6.44 -1.30 1.33
CA TYR A 24 7.10 -0.53 2.39
C TYR A 24 7.39 -1.40 3.62
N SER A 25 6.45 -2.25 4.00
CA SER A 25 6.52 -3.05 5.24
C SER A 25 7.23 -4.38 5.05
N LYS A 26 7.55 -4.78 3.83
CA LYS A 26 8.02 -6.12 3.51
C LYS A 26 9.15 -6.59 4.42
N ASP A 27 10.19 -5.78 4.59
CA ASP A 27 11.37 -6.15 5.37
C ASP A 27 11.05 -6.49 6.83
N ALA A 28 9.99 -5.91 7.37
CA ALA A 28 9.57 -6.13 8.75
C ALA A 28 8.62 -7.32 8.92
N CYS A 29 8.10 -7.90 7.83
CA CYS A 29 7.11 -8.96 7.90
C CYS A 29 7.27 -10.05 6.83
N VAL A 30 8.50 -10.29 6.39
CA VAL A 30 8.80 -11.33 5.38
C VAL A 30 8.20 -12.69 5.74
N PRO A 31 8.35 -13.22 6.97
CA PRO A 31 7.79 -14.55 7.28
C PRO A 31 6.27 -14.62 7.11
N ARG A 32 5.53 -13.58 7.50
CA ARG A 32 4.08 -13.53 7.36
C ARG A 32 3.65 -13.47 5.91
N LEU A 33 4.31 -12.62 5.12
CA LEU A 33 4.04 -12.52 3.69
C LEU A 33 4.40 -13.80 2.96
N ALA A 34 5.51 -14.44 3.32
CA ALA A 34 5.94 -15.69 2.74
C ALA A 34 4.91 -16.80 3.00
N LYS A 35 4.35 -16.85 4.21
CA LYS A 35 3.32 -17.82 4.55
C LYS A 35 2.07 -17.67 3.69
N LEU A 36 1.67 -16.45 3.40
CA LEU A 36 0.58 -16.19 2.46
C LEU A 36 0.95 -16.62 1.05
N GLY A 37 2.20 -16.39 0.66
CA GLY A 37 2.70 -16.75 -0.67
C GLY A 37 2.62 -18.24 -0.96
N GLU A 38 2.66 -19.08 0.06
CA GLU A 38 2.51 -20.53 -0.08
C GLU A 38 1.19 -20.95 -0.71
N PHE A 39 0.15 -20.14 -0.53
CA PHE A 39 -1.17 -20.40 -1.13
C PHE A 39 -1.25 -20.08 -2.63
N PHE A 40 -0.27 -19.37 -3.16
CA PHE A 40 -0.27 -18.94 -4.56
C PHE A 40 0.61 -19.81 -5.46
N VAL A 41 1.34 -20.75 -4.88
CA VAL A 41 2.26 -21.65 -5.62
C VAL A 41 2.00 -23.10 -5.26
N GLU A 42 2.27 -23.99 -6.20
CA GLU A 42 2.12 -25.45 -5.98
C GLU A 42 3.33 -26.04 -5.26
N ASN A 43 4.50 -25.49 -5.49
CA ASN A 43 5.78 -26.05 -5.08
C ASN A 43 6.52 -25.10 -4.12
N LYS A 44 5.89 -24.84 -2.97
CA LYS A 44 6.40 -23.85 -2.00
C LYS A 44 7.84 -24.11 -1.54
N GLY A 45 8.28 -25.38 -1.54
CA GLY A 45 9.64 -25.74 -1.17
C GLY A 45 10.71 -25.28 -2.16
N SER A 46 10.31 -24.85 -3.36
CA SER A 46 11.21 -24.35 -4.41
C SER A 46 11.52 -22.85 -4.28
N TYR A 47 10.93 -22.16 -3.31
CA TYR A 47 11.03 -20.71 -3.15
C TYR A 47 11.60 -20.35 -1.79
N SER A 48 12.41 -19.28 -1.75
CA SER A 48 12.86 -18.69 -0.49
C SER A 48 11.71 -17.89 0.16
N GLU A 49 11.87 -17.52 1.43
CA GLU A 49 10.89 -16.66 2.10
C GLU A 49 10.73 -15.32 1.39
N ASN A 50 11.82 -14.71 0.95
CA ASN A 50 11.77 -13.45 0.19
C ASN A 50 11.01 -13.61 -1.11
N GLU A 51 11.25 -14.70 -1.83
CA GLU A 51 10.53 -14.97 -3.09
C GLU A 51 9.02 -15.16 -2.83
N LEU A 52 8.66 -15.91 -1.78
CA LEU A 52 7.24 -16.10 -1.42
C LEU A 52 6.58 -14.78 -1.00
N ALA A 53 7.30 -13.93 -0.27
CA ALA A 53 6.79 -12.61 0.09
C ALA A 53 6.54 -11.76 -1.15
N ASP A 54 7.45 -11.77 -2.12
CA ASP A 54 7.29 -11.07 -3.40
C ASP A 54 6.11 -11.61 -4.19
N ILE A 55 5.90 -12.92 -4.19
CA ILE A 55 4.76 -13.56 -4.84
C ILE A 55 3.45 -13.06 -4.21
N THR A 56 3.40 -12.95 -2.89
CA THR A 56 2.22 -12.40 -2.20
C THR A 56 1.90 -11.00 -2.68
N ILE A 57 2.89 -10.10 -2.69
CA ILE A 57 2.71 -8.72 -3.11
C ILE A 57 2.29 -8.66 -4.58
N GLN A 58 2.96 -9.41 -5.44
CA GLN A 58 2.63 -9.44 -6.86
C GLN A 58 1.22 -9.96 -7.12
N SER A 59 0.80 -10.99 -6.36
CA SER A 59 -0.55 -11.54 -6.48
C SER A 59 -1.62 -10.54 -6.09
N ILE A 60 -1.36 -9.73 -5.05
CA ILE A 60 -2.26 -8.66 -4.63
C ILE A 60 -2.32 -7.56 -5.71
N LYS A 61 -1.19 -7.18 -6.29
CA LYS A 61 -1.15 -6.22 -7.39
C LYS A 61 -1.95 -6.71 -8.59
N ASP A 62 -1.80 -7.98 -8.94
CA ASP A 62 -2.52 -8.59 -10.06
C ASP A 62 -4.03 -8.61 -9.81
N LEU A 63 -4.43 -8.90 -8.58
CA LEU A 63 -5.84 -8.86 -8.19
C LEU A 63 -6.41 -7.45 -8.31
N CYS A 64 -5.67 -6.45 -7.83
CA CYS A 64 -6.07 -5.04 -7.95
C CYS A 64 -6.25 -4.64 -9.42
N ARG A 65 -5.34 -5.05 -10.31
CA ARG A 65 -5.49 -4.79 -11.75
C ARG A 65 -6.74 -5.44 -12.32
N LYS A 66 -7.00 -6.68 -11.96
CA LYS A 66 -8.22 -7.40 -12.43
C LYS A 66 -9.49 -6.73 -11.96
N MET A 67 -9.47 -6.09 -10.80
CA MET A 67 -10.61 -5.35 -10.26
C MET A 67 -10.66 -3.90 -10.73
N SER A 68 -9.80 -3.52 -11.65
CA SER A 68 -9.70 -2.15 -12.18
C SER A 68 -9.38 -1.10 -11.11
N ILE A 69 -8.63 -1.48 -10.08
CA ILE A 69 -8.09 -0.54 -9.10
C ILE A 69 -6.97 0.26 -9.77
N THR A 70 -7.04 1.57 -9.71
CA THR A 70 -6.06 2.48 -10.29
C THR A 70 -5.25 3.18 -9.21
N ASN A 71 -4.20 3.89 -9.62
CA ASN A 71 -3.53 4.81 -8.71
C ASN A 71 -4.38 6.07 -8.51
N LEU A 72 -3.95 6.95 -7.62
CA LEU A 72 -4.73 8.15 -7.30
C LEU A 72 -4.80 9.13 -8.47
N ARG A 73 -3.73 9.26 -9.24
CA ARG A 73 -3.72 10.10 -10.43
C ARG A 73 -4.77 9.65 -11.45
N ASP A 74 -4.77 8.38 -11.77
CA ASP A 74 -5.68 7.82 -12.77
C ASP A 74 -7.13 7.80 -12.27
N TYR A 75 -7.32 7.74 -10.96
CA TYR A 75 -8.65 7.86 -10.36
C TYR A 75 -9.24 9.26 -10.55
N GLY A 76 -8.40 10.27 -10.76
CA GLY A 76 -8.84 11.62 -11.03
C GLY A 76 -8.54 12.63 -9.92
N ILE A 77 -7.70 12.30 -8.97
CA ILE A 77 -7.28 13.25 -7.93
C ILE A 77 -6.24 14.18 -8.52
N GLU A 78 -6.53 15.50 -8.48
CA GLU A 78 -5.67 16.53 -9.03
C GLU A 78 -4.33 16.57 -8.27
N GLU A 79 -3.23 16.60 -9.01
CA GLU A 79 -1.88 16.56 -8.46
C GLU A 79 -1.61 17.71 -7.49
N GLU A 80 -1.95 18.94 -7.87
CA GLU A 80 -1.71 20.11 -7.03
C GLU A 80 -2.46 20.02 -5.70
N ALA A 81 -3.71 19.64 -5.74
CA ALA A 81 -4.53 19.47 -4.54
C ALA A 81 -3.97 18.37 -3.65
N PHE A 82 -3.52 17.27 -4.25
CA PHE A 82 -2.93 16.17 -3.52
C PHE A 82 -1.64 16.59 -2.80
N TYR A 83 -0.72 17.21 -3.51
CA TYR A 83 0.56 17.62 -2.93
C TYR A 83 0.39 18.71 -1.85
N ARG A 84 -0.59 19.61 -2.00
CA ARG A 84 -0.92 20.58 -0.95
C ARG A 84 -1.42 19.90 0.33
N SER A 85 -2.04 18.76 0.21
CA SER A 85 -2.66 18.05 1.34
C SER A 85 -1.70 17.05 2.02
N LEU A 86 -0.47 16.87 1.52
CA LEU A 86 0.45 15.86 2.06
C LEU A 86 0.72 16.00 3.54
N ASP A 87 1.02 17.22 4.00
CA ASP A 87 1.32 17.46 5.41
C ASP A 87 0.10 17.16 6.29
N LYS A 88 -1.07 17.59 5.85
CA LYS A 88 -2.32 17.31 6.57
C LYS A 88 -2.63 15.82 6.62
N MET A 89 -2.48 15.14 5.49
CA MET A 89 -2.74 13.68 5.43
C MET A 89 -1.79 12.89 6.34
N ALA A 90 -0.50 13.23 6.33
CA ALA A 90 0.48 12.59 7.19
C ALA A 90 0.20 12.86 8.66
N THR A 91 -0.14 14.11 9.01
CA THR A 91 -0.49 14.50 10.36
C THR A 91 -1.74 13.74 10.85
N ASP A 92 -2.79 13.71 10.04
CA ASP A 92 -4.04 13.04 10.39
C ASP A 92 -3.84 11.52 10.51
N ALA A 93 -3.02 10.93 9.64
CA ALA A 93 -2.71 9.50 9.71
C ALA A 93 -2.00 9.15 11.02
N LEU A 94 -0.99 9.93 11.40
CA LEU A 94 -0.29 9.72 12.67
C LEU A 94 -1.22 9.90 13.87
N ALA A 95 -2.09 10.92 13.84
CA ALA A 95 -3.03 11.19 14.91
C ALA A 95 -4.06 10.07 15.06
N SER A 96 -4.37 9.33 13.99
CA SER A 96 -5.31 8.21 14.04
C SER A 96 -4.77 7.00 14.82
N GLY A 97 -3.46 6.90 15.00
CA GLY A 97 -2.80 5.77 15.63
C GLY A 97 -2.64 4.54 14.72
N SER A 98 -3.24 4.52 13.55
CA SER A 98 -3.17 3.38 12.63
C SER A 98 -1.75 3.04 12.15
N PRO A 99 -0.90 4.03 11.79
CA PRO A 99 0.47 3.73 11.38
C PRO A 99 1.30 3.02 12.44
N ALA A 100 1.02 3.26 13.72
CA ALA A 100 1.73 2.61 14.82
C ALA A 100 1.47 1.09 14.89
N ASN A 101 0.40 0.63 14.26
CA ASN A 101 0.05 -0.80 14.20
C ASN A 101 0.67 -1.51 13.00
N ASN A 102 1.33 -0.79 12.12
CA ASN A 102 1.99 -1.37 10.94
C ASN A 102 3.27 -2.10 11.38
N PRO A 103 3.63 -3.23 10.76
CA PRO A 103 4.88 -3.94 11.07
C PRO A 103 6.12 -3.05 10.99
N LYS A 104 6.13 -2.08 10.08
CA LYS A 104 7.16 -1.06 9.98
C LYS A 104 6.49 0.29 10.23
N VAL A 105 6.80 0.91 11.37
CA VAL A 105 6.17 2.16 11.78
C VAL A 105 6.80 3.34 11.04
N PRO A 106 6.05 4.07 10.20
CA PRO A 106 6.60 5.18 9.44
C PRO A 106 6.70 6.46 10.27
N SER A 107 7.73 7.26 9.98
CA SER A 107 7.83 8.64 10.44
C SER A 107 6.91 9.55 9.62
N PHE A 108 6.78 10.81 10.04
CA PHE A 108 6.02 11.82 9.29
C PHE A 108 6.53 11.96 7.84
N GLU A 109 7.85 12.07 7.66
CA GLU A 109 8.45 12.19 6.33
C GLU A 109 8.28 10.92 5.49
N GLU A 110 8.41 9.76 6.12
CA GLU A 110 8.20 8.49 5.43
C GLU A 110 6.75 8.33 4.98
N LEU A 111 5.78 8.78 5.78
CA LEU A 111 4.36 8.79 5.38
C LEU A 111 4.13 9.68 4.17
N LYS A 112 4.73 10.87 4.14
CA LYS A 112 4.63 11.76 2.99
C LYS A 112 5.19 11.12 1.74
N ASP A 113 6.35 10.49 1.84
CA ASP A 113 6.97 9.80 0.72
C ASP A 113 6.12 8.62 0.25
N LEU A 114 5.53 7.89 1.18
CA LEU A 114 4.64 6.77 0.86
C LEU A 114 3.39 7.25 0.11
N TYR A 115 2.79 8.36 0.52
CA TYR A 115 1.67 8.96 -0.20
C TYR A 115 2.06 9.34 -1.63
N LYS A 116 3.26 9.87 -1.84
CA LYS A 116 3.76 10.19 -3.18
C LYS A 116 3.90 8.95 -4.05
N VAL A 117 4.41 7.85 -3.48
CA VAL A 117 4.50 6.56 -4.17
C VAL A 117 3.12 6.07 -4.58
N VAL A 118 2.15 6.16 -3.68
CA VAL A 118 0.76 5.73 -3.93
C VAL A 118 0.12 6.55 -5.05
N TYR A 119 0.42 7.85 -5.13
CA TYR A 119 -0.19 8.73 -6.12
C TYR A 119 0.04 8.25 -7.56
N ASP A 120 1.26 7.83 -7.86
CA ASP A 120 1.65 7.35 -9.18
C ASP A 120 1.96 5.85 -9.20
N TYR A 121 1.38 5.10 -8.29
CA TYR A 121 1.69 3.68 -8.14
C TYR A 121 1.40 2.88 -9.41
N LYS A 122 2.30 1.94 -9.75
CA LYS A 122 2.13 1.03 -10.89
C LYS A 122 1.80 -0.36 -10.37
N PHE A 123 0.54 -0.72 -10.57
CA PHE A 123 0.07 -2.06 -10.18
C PHE A 123 0.63 -3.20 -11.02
#